data_d983117da86eb2f5d34b30f384352d3d
#
_entry.id   d983117da86eb2f5d34b30f384352d3d
#
_cell.length_a   1.000
_cell.length_b   1.000
_cell.length_c   1.000
_cell.angle_alpha   90.00
_cell.angle_beta   90.00
_cell.angle_gamma   90.00
#
_symmetry.space_group_name_H-M   'P 1'
#
loop_
_entity.id
_entity.type
_entity.pdbx_description
1 polymer ?
#
loop_
_entity_poly.entity_id
_entity_poly.type
_entity_poly.pdbx_seq_one_letter_code
_entity_poly.pdbx_strand_id
1 'polypeptide(L)'
;MNATHKIQVNVGSLADMGKRFSQAWNRAAAGETVDETHVTFLTIQTLLETLSPRRLDLLRHVRQHGANNVRELAQALGRDYKNVHQDVAVLEATGLLIRDGRKLSAPWDELQAHVSLLQS
;
A
#
# COMPACT_ATOMS: atom_id res chain seq x y z
N MET A 1 -3.00 20.74 12.20
CA MET A 1 -3.12 19.32 12.54
C MET A 1 -3.02 18.50 11.26
N ASN A 2 -2.06 17.59 11.21
CA ASN A 2 -1.84 16.81 9.99
C ASN A 2 -2.78 15.60 9.98
N ALA A 3 -3.52 15.46 8.88
CA ALA A 3 -4.34 14.27 8.69
C ALA A 3 -3.43 13.07 8.49
N THR A 4 -3.75 11.95 9.13
CA THR A 4 -3.06 10.69 8.92
C THR A 4 -3.52 10.07 7.61
N HIS A 5 -2.57 9.77 6.74
CA HIS A 5 -2.86 9.09 5.48
C HIS A 5 -2.75 7.59 5.69
N LYS A 6 -3.86 6.90 5.52
CA LYS A 6 -3.92 5.46 5.73
C LYS A 6 -4.17 4.74 4.42
N ILE A 7 -3.53 3.59 4.26
CA ILE A 7 -3.87 2.68 3.18
C ILE A 7 -4.48 1.43 3.79
N GLN A 8 -5.68 1.11 3.35
CA GLN A 8 -6.43 -0.04 3.82
C GLN A 8 -6.18 -1.20 2.87
N VAL A 9 -5.58 -2.27 3.40
CA VAL A 9 -5.32 -3.48 2.64
C VAL A 9 -6.39 -4.50 2.99
N ASN A 10 -7.09 -4.99 1.99
CA ASN A 10 -8.20 -5.89 2.17
C ASN A 10 -8.00 -7.18 1.40
N VAL A 11 -8.55 -8.25 1.94
CA VAL A 11 -8.62 -9.54 1.25
C VAL A 11 -10.10 -9.88 1.12
N GLY A 12 -10.58 -10.09 -0.11
CA GLY A 12 -11.96 -10.42 -0.31
C GLY A 12 -12.42 -10.24 -1.76
N SER A 13 -13.74 -10.35 -1.93
CA SER A 13 -14.38 -10.28 -3.23
C SER A 13 -14.70 -8.84 -3.62
N LEU A 14 -15.12 -8.66 -4.88
CA LEU A 14 -15.63 -7.37 -5.36
C LEU A 14 -16.86 -6.91 -4.58
N ALA A 15 -17.65 -7.83 -4.05
CA ALA A 15 -18.80 -7.47 -3.21
C ALA A 15 -18.36 -6.77 -1.93
N ASP A 16 -17.27 -7.23 -1.32
CA ASP A 16 -16.71 -6.59 -0.13
C ASP A 16 -16.20 -5.19 -0.45
N MET A 17 -15.60 -5.01 -1.63
CA MET A 17 -15.17 -3.69 -2.09
C MET A 17 -16.36 -2.75 -2.20
N GLY A 18 -17.48 -3.22 -2.75
CA GLY A 18 -18.69 -2.42 -2.88
C GLY A 18 -19.22 -1.96 -1.54
N LYS A 19 -19.22 -2.85 -0.56
CA LYS A 19 -19.65 -2.50 0.81
C LYS A 19 -18.77 -1.41 1.40
N ARG A 20 -17.47 -1.54 1.29
CA ARG A 20 -16.53 -0.54 1.83
C ARG A 20 -16.71 0.81 1.15
N PHE A 21 -16.92 0.81 -0.16
CA PHE A 21 -17.17 2.04 -0.91
C PHE A 21 -18.46 2.71 -0.41
N SER A 22 -19.52 1.95 -0.22
CA SER A 22 -20.79 2.49 0.27
C SER A 22 -20.66 3.09 1.67
N GLN A 23 -19.92 2.43 2.56
CA GLN A 23 -19.68 2.94 3.91
C GLN A 23 -18.86 4.24 3.86
N ALA A 24 -17.84 4.31 3.03
CA ALA A 24 -17.04 5.52 2.87
C ALA A 24 -17.88 6.67 2.32
N TRP A 25 -18.73 6.38 1.33
CA TRP A 25 -19.65 7.37 0.77
C TRP A 25 -20.61 7.91 1.83
N ASN A 26 -21.20 7.02 2.61
CA ASN A 26 -22.15 7.41 3.66
C ASN A 26 -21.50 8.29 4.72
N ARG A 27 -20.26 7.99 5.11
CA ARG A 27 -19.52 8.82 6.06
C ARG A 27 -19.23 10.21 5.47
N ALA A 28 -18.83 10.28 4.21
CA ALA A 28 -18.59 11.54 3.53
C ALA A 28 -19.87 12.37 3.41
N ALA A 29 -20.99 11.73 3.08
CA ALA A 29 -22.30 12.39 3.00
C ALA A 29 -22.77 12.92 4.36
N ALA A 30 -22.33 12.28 5.46
CA ALA A 30 -22.63 12.75 6.81
C ALA A 30 -21.71 13.88 7.27
N GLY A 31 -20.79 14.34 6.44
CA GLY A 31 -19.89 15.44 6.76
C GLY A 31 -18.57 15.00 7.38
N GLU A 32 -18.30 13.71 7.43
CA GLU A 32 -17.03 13.21 7.94
C GLU A 32 -15.94 13.29 6.87
N THR A 33 -14.72 13.58 7.31
CA THR A 33 -13.56 13.55 6.44
C THR A 33 -13.13 12.09 6.24
N VAL A 34 -13.11 11.64 4.99
CA VAL A 34 -12.69 10.29 4.65
C VAL A 34 -11.40 10.39 3.84
N ASP A 35 -10.28 9.97 4.45
CA ASP A 35 -8.97 9.97 3.81
C ASP A 35 -8.40 8.56 3.89
N GLU A 36 -8.99 7.68 3.08
CA GLU A 36 -8.60 6.28 3.03
C GLU A 36 -8.37 5.86 1.58
N THR A 37 -7.29 5.15 1.35
CA THR A 37 -6.99 4.48 0.09
C THR A 37 -7.12 2.99 0.32
N HIS A 38 -7.69 2.29 -0.66
CA HIS A 38 -7.94 0.86 -0.55
C HIS A 38 -7.16 0.08 -1.60
N VAL A 39 -6.54 -1.01 -1.16
CA VAL A 39 -5.92 -2.01 -2.02
C VAL A 39 -6.55 -3.34 -1.66
N THR A 40 -6.99 -4.09 -2.66
CA THR A 40 -7.66 -5.37 -2.42
C THR A 40 -6.88 -6.51 -3.05
N PHE A 41 -6.64 -7.55 -2.26
CA PHE A 41 -6.07 -8.81 -2.72
C PHE A 41 -7.17 -9.88 -2.74
N LEU A 42 -7.17 -10.72 -3.76
CA LEU A 42 -8.17 -11.76 -3.89
C LEU A 42 -8.00 -12.87 -2.85
N THR A 43 -6.77 -13.15 -2.43
CA THR A 43 -6.48 -14.19 -1.45
C THR A 43 -5.50 -13.67 -0.39
N ILE A 44 -5.56 -14.26 0.80
CA ILE A 44 -4.59 -13.94 1.85
C ILE A 44 -3.18 -14.39 1.46
N GLN A 45 -3.06 -15.46 0.71
CA GLN A 45 -1.75 -15.91 0.23
C GLN A 45 -1.08 -14.84 -0.62
N THR A 46 -1.82 -14.25 -1.55
CA THR A 46 -1.30 -13.16 -2.39
C THR A 46 -0.89 -11.96 -1.54
N LEU A 47 -1.68 -11.60 -0.53
CA LEU A 47 -1.34 -10.54 0.39
C LEU A 47 -0.01 -10.81 1.10
N LEU A 48 0.15 -12.00 1.67
CA LEU A 48 1.36 -12.35 2.43
C LEU A 48 2.59 -12.42 1.53
N GLU A 49 2.44 -12.90 0.31
CA GLU A 49 3.54 -12.95 -0.65
C GLU A 49 3.97 -11.54 -1.09
N THR A 50 3.01 -10.64 -1.25
CA THR A 50 3.29 -9.27 -1.69
C THR A 50 3.92 -8.45 -0.58
N LEU A 51 3.39 -8.55 0.65
CA LEU A 51 3.86 -7.77 1.79
C LEU A 51 4.86 -8.56 2.63
N SER A 52 5.92 -9.03 2.00
CA SER A 52 7.02 -9.69 2.71
C SER A 52 7.74 -8.69 3.62
N PRO A 53 8.47 -9.17 4.64
CA PRO A 53 9.25 -8.28 5.51
C PRO A 53 10.19 -7.35 4.75
N ARG A 54 10.85 -7.84 3.70
CA ARG A 54 11.76 -7.01 2.90
C ARG A 54 11.03 -5.90 2.17
N ARG A 55 9.84 -6.18 1.66
CA ARG A 55 9.03 -5.17 0.97
C ARG A 55 8.45 -4.16 1.95
N LEU A 56 8.08 -4.59 3.15
CA LEU A 56 7.64 -3.66 4.20
C LEU A 56 8.77 -2.72 4.62
N ASP A 57 9.99 -3.24 4.76
CA ASP A 57 11.15 -2.42 5.08
C ASP A 57 11.44 -1.40 3.97
N LEU A 58 11.29 -1.83 2.72
CA LEU A 58 11.43 -0.94 1.58
C LEU A 58 10.40 0.20 1.65
N LEU A 59 9.14 -0.13 1.92
CA LEU A 59 8.08 0.88 2.04
C LEU A 59 8.36 1.86 3.18
N ARG A 60 8.82 1.37 4.33
CA ARG A 60 9.18 2.22 5.45
C ARG A 60 10.30 3.19 5.09
N HIS A 61 11.31 2.70 4.40
CA HIS A 61 12.42 3.53 3.96
C HIS A 61 11.95 4.63 3.02
N VAL A 62 11.14 4.26 2.03
CA VAL A 62 10.61 5.23 1.06
C VAL A 62 9.70 6.25 1.75
N ARG A 63 8.90 5.81 2.72
CA ARG A 63 8.06 6.72 3.50
C ARG A 63 8.89 7.76 4.25
N GLN A 64 9.99 7.34 4.84
CA GLN A 64 10.83 8.20 5.67
C GLN A 64 11.77 9.07 4.87
N HIS A 65 12.33 8.57 3.79
CA HIS A 65 13.42 9.23 3.06
C HIS A 65 13.09 9.54 1.61
N GLY A 66 12.06 8.89 1.05
CA GLY A 66 11.83 8.94 -0.39
C GLY A 66 12.93 8.23 -1.16
N ALA A 67 12.87 8.31 -2.47
CA ALA A 67 13.95 7.85 -3.34
C ALA A 67 13.83 8.56 -4.68
N ASN A 68 14.94 9.02 -5.22
CA ASN A 68 14.96 9.70 -6.51
C ASN A 68 14.87 8.71 -7.68
N ASN A 69 15.31 7.49 -7.45
CA ASN A 69 15.27 6.41 -8.43
C ASN A 69 15.53 5.07 -7.73
N VAL A 70 15.33 3.98 -8.46
CA VAL A 70 15.49 2.61 -7.91
C VAL A 70 16.94 2.32 -7.54
N ARG A 71 17.89 2.80 -8.32
CA ARG A 71 19.33 2.58 -8.05
C ARG A 71 19.73 3.18 -6.71
N GLU A 72 19.33 4.43 -6.46
CA GLU A 72 19.61 5.10 -5.20
C GLU A 72 18.96 4.36 -4.04
N LEU A 73 17.73 3.89 -4.22
CA LEU A 73 17.02 3.11 -3.21
C LEU A 73 17.78 1.82 -2.88
N ALA A 74 18.23 1.10 -3.90
CA ALA A 74 19.00 -0.13 -3.71
C ALA A 74 20.27 0.12 -2.92
N GLN A 75 20.99 1.20 -3.24
CA GLN A 75 22.19 1.59 -2.52
C GLN A 75 21.89 1.92 -1.06
N ALA A 76 20.83 2.68 -0.81
CA ALA A 76 20.44 3.05 0.54
C ALA A 76 20.04 1.84 1.38
N LEU A 77 19.40 0.84 0.77
CA LEU A 77 18.99 -0.38 1.46
C LEU A 77 20.14 -1.40 1.57
N GLY A 78 21.27 -1.17 0.86
CA GLY A 78 22.36 -2.13 0.83
C GLY A 78 21.97 -3.44 0.16
N ARG A 79 21.10 -3.39 -0.85
CA ARG A 79 20.56 -4.55 -1.52
C ARG A 79 20.88 -4.54 -3.01
N ASP A 80 20.82 -5.72 -3.60
CA ASP A 80 21.04 -5.87 -5.05
C ASP A 80 19.97 -5.11 -5.84
N TYR A 81 20.41 -4.36 -6.84
CA TYR A 81 19.53 -3.55 -7.69
C TYR A 81 18.41 -4.37 -8.31
N LYS A 82 18.73 -5.54 -8.84
CA LYS A 82 17.75 -6.38 -9.53
C LYS A 82 16.60 -6.77 -8.59
N ASN A 83 16.94 -7.15 -7.36
CA ASN A 83 15.96 -7.55 -6.37
C ASN A 83 15.10 -6.38 -5.91
N VAL A 84 15.71 -5.21 -5.70
CA VAL A 84 14.97 -4.00 -5.33
C VAL A 84 14.08 -3.55 -6.47
N HIS A 85 14.56 -3.61 -7.71
CA HIS A 85 13.76 -3.27 -8.88
C HIS A 85 12.50 -4.15 -8.97
N GLN A 86 12.65 -5.45 -8.70
CA GLN A 86 11.53 -6.37 -8.70
C GLN A 86 10.53 -6.04 -7.59
N ASP A 87 11.01 -5.77 -6.38
CA ASP A 87 10.15 -5.40 -5.26
C ASP A 87 9.39 -4.10 -5.55
N VAL A 88 10.07 -3.12 -6.12
CA VAL A 88 9.44 -1.85 -6.52
C VAL A 88 8.34 -2.08 -7.55
N ALA A 89 8.60 -2.92 -8.55
CA ALA A 89 7.61 -3.21 -9.58
C ALA A 89 6.35 -3.85 -8.99
N VAL A 90 6.52 -4.79 -8.06
CA VAL A 90 5.39 -5.45 -7.39
C VAL A 90 4.60 -4.44 -6.56
N LEU A 91 5.29 -3.63 -5.76
CA LEU A 91 4.61 -2.66 -4.88
C LEU A 91 3.93 -1.55 -5.69
N GLU A 92 4.54 -1.13 -6.79
CA GLU A 92 3.95 -0.14 -7.67
C GLU A 92 2.68 -0.69 -8.33
N ALA A 93 2.71 -1.94 -8.77
CA ALA A 93 1.56 -2.58 -9.40
C ALA A 93 0.37 -2.70 -8.47
N THR A 94 0.61 -2.85 -7.16
CA THR A 94 -0.46 -2.93 -6.17
C THR A 94 -0.96 -1.57 -5.70
N GLY A 95 -0.26 -0.48 -6.04
CA GLY A 95 -0.60 0.85 -5.58
C GLY A 95 0.01 1.23 -4.23
N LEU A 96 0.81 0.36 -3.63
CA LEU A 96 1.46 0.64 -2.34
C LEU A 96 2.67 1.56 -2.50
N LEU A 97 3.23 1.64 -3.68
CA LEU A 97 4.33 2.53 -4.00
C LEU A 97 3.91 3.38 -5.19
N ILE A 98 4.19 4.66 -5.13
CA ILE A 98 3.85 5.61 -6.19
C ILE A 98 5.11 6.07 -6.89
N ARG A 99 5.07 6.06 -8.21
CA ARG A 99 6.17 6.56 -9.03
C ARG A 99 5.72 7.82 -9.75
N ASP A 100 6.55 8.86 -9.65
CA ASP A 100 6.37 10.10 -10.40
C ASP A 100 7.67 10.38 -11.15
N GLY A 101 7.68 10.10 -12.45
CA GLY A 101 8.93 10.09 -13.22
C GLY A 101 9.82 8.97 -12.73
N ARG A 102 10.95 9.31 -12.10
CA ARG A 102 11.87 8.34 -11.48
C ARG A 102 11.73 8.30 -9.97
N LYS A 103 11.09 9.30 -9.39
CA LYS A 103 10.93 9.42 -7.94
C LYS A 103 9.91 8.43 -7.42
N LEU A 104 10.23 7.87 -6.26
CA LEU A 104 9.37 6.92 -5.57
C LEU A 104 8.88 7.52 -4.27
N SER A 105 7.62 7.29 -3.97
CA SER A 105 7.01 7.75 -2.73
C SER A 105 6.02 6.73 -2.18
N ALA A 106 5.85 6.75 -0.87
CA ALA A 106 4.86 5.97 -0.17
C ALA A 106 4.21 6.89 0.87
N PRO A 107 3.20 7.68 0.48
CA PRO A 107 2.65 8.73 1.33
C PRO A 107 1.70 8.21 2.42
N TRP A 108 1.89 6.98 2.87
CA TRP A 108 1.03 6.34 3.85
C TRP A 108 1.71 6.38 5.22
N ASP A 109 0.98 6.86 6.24
CA ASP A 109 1.46 6.82 7.62
C ASP A 109 1.20 5.46 8.25
N GLU A 110 0.14 4.81 7.82
CA GLU A 110 -0.25 3.50 8.34
C GLU A 110 -0.71 2.59 7.22
N LEU A 111 -0.42 1.31 7.36
CA LEU A 111 -0.94 0.26 6.53
C LEU A 111 -1.79 -0.64 7.43
N GLN A 112 -3.09 -0.69 7.18
CA GLN A 112 -4.02 -1.50 7.96
C GLN A 112 -4.50 -2.65 7.10
N ALA A 113 -4.36 -3.87 7.60
CA ALA A 113 -4.82 -5.07 6.90
C ALA A 113 -6.15 -5.53 7.48
N HIS A 114 -7.09 -5.84 6.61
CA HIS A 114 -8.39 -6.35 6.98
C HIS A 114 -8.65 -7.67 6.25
N VAL A 115 -8.83 -8.73 7.02
CA VAL A 115 -9.12 -10.07 6.48
C VAL A 115 -10.38 -10.57 7.15
N SER A 116 -11.41 -10.87 6.36
CA SER A 116 -12.65 -11.42 6.89
C SER A 116 -12.50 -12.93 7.09
N LEU A 117 -12.90 -13.41 8.27
CA LEU A 117 -12.95 -14.84 8.55
C LEU A 117 -14.36 -15.43 8.32
N LEU A 118 -15.30 -14.58 7.95
CA LEU A 118 -16.69 -14.99 7.73
C LEU A 118 -16.96 -15.48 6.30
N GLN A 119 -16.00 -15.32 5.41
CA GLN A 119 -16.13 -15.74 4.02
C GLN A 119 -15.53 -17.12 3.82
N SER A 120 -16.30 -17.92 3.12
CA SER A 120 -15.84 -19.24 2.70
C SER A 120 -15.02 -19.18 1.41
#